data_2e8061bc027cd8e85276d0a16a9c07fb
#
_entry.id   2e8061bc027cd8e85276d0a16a9c07fb
#
_cell.length_a   1.000
_cell.length_b   1.000
_cell.length_c   1.000
_cell.angle_alpha   90.00
_cell.angle_beta   90.00
_cell.angle_gamma   90.00
#
_symmetry.space_group_name_H-M   'P 1'
#
loop_
_entity.id
_entity.type
_entity.pdbx_description
1 polymer ?
#
loop_
_entity_poly.entity_id
_entity_poly.type
_entity_poly.pdbx_seq_one_letter_code
_entity_poly.pdbx_strand_id
1 'polypeptide(L)'
;MYPAPRWIGLTHATATFGVMSLAFRVENMEVEGKTLHCGVLELENAVVALFWEGEEPKLGSTTVTLPGMTSTQLLGDRDQLIGRVLGTHLAAKYGKMALVSTHISKGYGEEMGKTLLELARRFTEEKS
;
A
#
# COMPACT_ATOMS: atom_id res chain seq x y z
N MET A 1 -26.97 -12.78 13.94
CA MET A 1 -26.56 -11.57 13.49
C MET A 1 -25.43 -10.97 14.29
N TYR A 2 -24.48 -10.51 13.65
CA TYR A 2 -23.45 -9.93 14.30
C TYR A 2 -23.50 -8.54 14.09
N PRO A 3 -23.67 -7.81 15.05
CA PRO A 3 -23.71 -6.39 14.91
C PRO A 3 -22.39 -5.89 14.43
N ALA A 4 -22.46 -4.99 13.52
CA ALA A 4 -21.29 -4.32 13.07
C ALA A 4 -20.51 -3.71 14.22
N PRO A 5 -21.15 -3.26 15.24
CA PRO A 5 -20.43 -2.70 16.38
C PRO A 5 -19.41 -3.64 16.97
N ARG A 6 -19.61 -4.92 16.76
CA ARG A 6 -18.64 -5.83 17.28
C ARG A 6 -17.32 -5.74 16.62
N TRP A 7 -17.33 -5.34 15.34
CA TRP A 7 -16.11 -5.17 14.63
C TRP A 7 -15.32 -4.03 15.18
N ILE A 8 -16.03 -2.98 15.54
CA ILE A 8 -15.39 -1.86 16.14
C ILE A 8 -14.81 -2.29 17.45
N GLY A 9 -15.54 -3.13 18.16
CA GLY A 9 -15.07 -3.67 19.39
C GLY A 9 -13.81 -4.48 19.19
N LEU A 10 -13.74 -5.16 18.06
CA LEU A 10 -12.56 -5.90 17.76
C LEU A 10 -11.36 -5.05 17.62
N THR A 11 -11.51 -3.90 17.00
CA THR A 11 -10.41 -2.99 16.88
C THR A 11 -9.89 -2.61 18.25
N HIS A 12 -10.79 -2.36 19.16
CA HIS A 12 -10.39 -2.04 20.49
C HIS A 12 -9.79 -3.23 21.21
N ALA A 13 -10.33 -4.40 20.92
CA ALA A 13 -9.80 -5.60 21.54
C ALA A 13 -8.37 -5.84 21.13
N THR A 14 -8.04 -5.53 19.90
CA THR A 14 -6.68 -5.65 19.44
C THR A 14 -5.78 -4.76 20.27
N ALA A 15 -6.22 -3.55 20.53
CA ALA A 15 -5.47 -2.65 21.36
C ALA A 15 -5.35 -3.19 22.77
N THR A 16 -6.39 -3.86 23.22
CA THR A 16 -6.41 -4.40 24.57
C THR A 16 -5.36 -5.48 24.77
N PHE A 17 -5.10 -6.26 23.75
CA PHE A 17 -4.09 -7.28 23.87
C PHE A 17 -2.72 -6.67 24.08
N GLY A 18 -2.57 -5.40 23.80
CA GLY A 18 -1.36 -4.69 24.15
C GLY A 18 -0.12 -5.05 23.39
N VAL A 19 -0.22 -5.99 22.49
CA VAL A 19 0.97 -6.44 21.81
C VAL A 19 1.09 -5.90 20.42
N MET A 20 0.00 -5.47 19.82
CA MET A 20 0.09 -4.88 18.50
C MET A 20 -1.18 -4.18 18.15
N SER A 21 -1.08 -3.26 17.24
CA SER A 21 -2.25 -2.66 16.65
C SER A 21 -2.04 -2.70 15.15
N LEU A 22 -3.09 -3.02 14.42
CA LEU A 22 -3.03 -3.04 12.98
C LEU A 22 -3.56 -1.73 12.47
N ALA A 23 -2.67 -0.94 11.94
CA ALA A 23 -3.05 0.35 11.41
C ALA A 23 -2.18 0.70 10.24
N PHE A 24 -2.80 1.22 9.17
CA PHE A 24 -2.05 1.72 8.05
C PHE A 24 -1.46 3.06 8.42
N ARG A 25 -0.21 3.28 8.03
CA ARG A 25 0.37 4.61 8.07
C ARG A 25 0.09 5.21 6.71
N VAL A 26 -0.35 6.45 6.67
CA VAL A 26 -0.77 7.06 5.42
C VAL A 26 0.02 8.33 5.14
N GLU A 27 0.49 8.46 3.92
CA GLU A 27 1.13 9.67 3.41
C GLU A 27 0.38 10.10 2.17
N ASN A 28 0.47 11.37 1.82
CA ASN A 28 -0.16 11.82 0.61
C ASN A 28 0.68 12.88 -0.10
N MET A 29 0.35 13.15 -1.34
CA MET A 29 1.08 14.08 -2.16
C MET A 29 0.16 14.55 -3.29
N GLU A 30 0.27 15.81 -3.66
CA GLU A 30 -0.54 16.33 -4.74
C GLU A 30 0.19 16.25 -6.07
N VAL A 31 -0.52 15.82 -7.09
CA VAL A 31 0.01 15.75 -8.44
C VAL A 31 -1.07 16.23 -9.38
N GLU A 32 -0.75 17.30 -10.14
CA GLU A 32 -1.68 17.84 -11.14
C GLU A 32 -3.08 18.08 -10.58
N GLY A 33 -3.14 18.66 -9.40
CA GLY A 33 -4.42 19.02 -8.80
C GLY A 33 -5.16 17.88 -8.12
N LYS A 34 -4.58 16.70 -8.11
CA LYS A 34 -5.20 15.54 -7.44
C LYS A 34 -4.33 15.06 -6.30
N THR A 35 -4.97 14.51 -5.31
CA THR A 35 -4.25 14.00 -4.15
C THR A 35 -4.07 12.51 -4.27
N LEU A 36 -2.82 12.09 -4.20
CA LEU A 36 -2.48 10.67 -4.19
C LEU A 36 -2.16 10.27 -2.76
N HIS A 37 -2.66 9.13 -2.37
CA HIS A 37 -2.44 8.61 -1.03
C HIS A 37 -1.72 7.29 -1.09
N CYS A 38 -0.92 7.02 -0.08
CA CYS A 38 -0.28 5.73 0.08
C CYS A 38 -0.47 5.29 1.51
N GLY A 39 -1.05 4.12 1.70
CA GLY A 39 -1.19 3.53 3.02
C GLY A 39 -0.34 2.28 3.09
N VAL A 40 0.44 2.15 4.16
CA VAL A 40 1.33 1.00 4.33
C VAL A 40 1.05 0.33 5.65
N LEU A 41 0.88 -0.98 5.60
CA LEU A 41 0.70 -1.82 6.77
C LEU A 41 1.82 -2.84 6.80
N GLU A 42 2.63 -2.80 7.84
CA GLU A 42 3.71 -3.77 7.96
C GLU A 42 3.29 -4.91 8.87
N LEU A 43 3.37 -6.12 8.36
CA LEU A 43 3.12 -7.33 9.13
C LEU A 43 4.47 -8.01 9.38
N GLU A 44 4.47 -9.04 10.18
CA GLU A 44 5.71 -9.75 10.47
C GLU A 44 6.34 -10.32 9.21
N ASN A 45 5.53 -10.86 8.33
CA ASN A 45 6.04 -11.54 7.14
C ASN A 45 5.70 -10.87 5.82
N ALA A 46 5.11 -9.68 5.86
CA ALA A 46 4.70 -9.03 4.63
C ALA A 46 4.48 -7.54 4.86
N VAL A 47 4.50 -6.79 3.77
CA VAL A 47 4.10 -5.39 3.81
C VAL A 47 2.97 -5.23 2.80
N VAL A 48 1.93 -4.51 3.18
CA VAL A 48 0.79 -4.25 2.32
C VAL A 48 0.75 -2.76 2.04
N ALA A 49 0.77 -2.39 0.78
CA ALA A 49 0.77 -0.98 0.38
C ALA A 49 -0.38 -0.71 -0.56
N LEU A 50 -1.17 0.28 -0.23
CA LEU A 50 -2.28 0.71 -1.07
C LEU A 50 -1.99 2.11 -1.58
N PHE A 51 -2.10 2.30 -2.88
CA PHE A 51 -1.94 3.60 -3.49
C PHE A 51 -3.26 3.94 -4.16
N TRP A 52 -3.85 5.05 -3.79
CA TRP A 52 -5.14 5.43 -4.37
C TRP A 52 -5.22 6.92 -4.57
N GLU A 53 -6.17 7.30 -5.41
CA GLU A 53 -6.43 8.68 -5.74
C GLU A 53 -7.80 9.04 -5.18
N GLY A 54 -7.92 10.23 -4.62
CA GLY A 54 -9.19 10.67 -4.06
C GLY A 54 -9.28 10.42 -2.58
N GLU A 55 -10.43 10.71 -2.00
CA GLU A 55 -10.57 10.65 -0.54
C GLU A 55 -10.75 9.26 0.03
N GLU A 56 -11.39 8.38 -0.72
CA GLU A 56 -11.71 7.05 -0.19
C GLU A 56 -10.69 6.02 -0.63
N PRO A 57 -10.11 5.25 0.29
CA PRO A 57 -9.19 4.18 -0.07
C PRO A 57 -9.89 3.16 -0.96
N LYS A 58 -9.18 2.69 -1.97
CA LYS A 58 -9.73 1.73 -2.91
C LYS A 58 -8.70 0.68 -3.26
N LEU A 59 -9.17 -0.51 -3.51
CA LEU A 59 -8.32 -1.57 -3.99
C LEU A 59 -8.34 -1.56 -5.51
N GLY A 60 -7.19 -1.62 -6.12
CA GLY A 60 -7.08 -1.62 -7.58
C GLY A 60 -6.24 -2.77 -8.07
N SER A 61 -5.44 -2.52 -9.10
CA SER A 61 -4.55 -3.54 -9.63
C SER A 61 -3.59 -3.97 -8.54
N THR A 62 -3.51 -5.25 -8.29
CA THR A 62 -2.77 -5.77 -7.15
C THR A 62 -1.69 -6.73 -7.59
N THR A 63 -0.50 -6.53 -7.06
CA THR A 63 0.69 -7.29 -7.42
C THR A 63 1.38 -7.77 -6.14
N VAL A 64 1.88 -8.99 -6.16
CA VAL A 64 2.68 -9.49 -5.05
C VAL A 64 4.12 -9.67 -5.52
N THR A 65 5.08 -9.27 -4.70
CA THR A 65 6.50 -9.37 -5.00
C THR A 65 7.22 -9.99 -3.82
N LEU A 66 8.04 -10.99 -4.09
CA LEU A 66 8.88 -11.58 -3.06
C LEU A 66 10.27 -10.94 -3.15
N PRO A 67 10.99 -10.82 -2.04
CA PRO A 67 12.31 -10.20 -2.07
C PRO A 67 13.24 -10.93 -3.04
N GLY A 68 13.85 -10.16 -3.94
CA GLY A 68 14.77 -10.74 -4.91
C GLY A 68 14.12 -11.58 -5.98
N MET A 69 12.82 -11.58 -6.07
CA MET A 69 12.11 -12.40 -7.04
C MET A 69 11.19 -11.56 -7.90
N THR A 70 10.59 -12.21 -8.90
CA THR A 70 9.71 -11.49 -9.79
C THR A 70 8.35 -11.22 -9.13
N SER A 71 7.65 -10.26 -9.69
CA SER A 71 6.32 -9.90 -9.24
C SER A 71 5.27 -10.69 -9.98
N THR A 72 4.16 -10.94 -9.32
CA THR A 72 3.02 -11.62 -9.92
C THR A 72 1.79 -10.74 -9.78
N GLN A 73 1.10 -10.51 -10.88
CA GLN A 73 -0.14 -9.74 -10.89
C GLN A 73 -1.27 -10.63 -10.37
N LEU A 74 -1.98 -10.16 -9.37
CA LEU A 74 -3.09 -10.92 -8.81
C LEU A 74 -4.43 -10.43 -9.30
N LEU A 75 -4.60 -9.12 -9.39
CA LEU A 75 -5.88 -8.51 -9.81
C LEU A 75 -5.59 -7.40 -10.78
N GLY A 76 -6.52 -7.21 -11.71
CA GLY A 76 -6.46 -6.10 -12.64
C GLY A 76 -5.44 -6.32 -13.73
N ASP A 77 -5.48 -5.44 -14.73
CA ASP A 77 -4.53 -5.52 -15.83
C ASP A 77 -3.91 -4.16 -16.13
N ARG A 78 -4.16 -3.20 -15.25
CA ARG A 78 -3.61 -1.85 -15.41
C ARG A 78 -2.44 -1.67 -14.47
N ASP A 79 -1.57 -0.75 -14.82
CA ASP A 79 -0.45 -0.34 -13.95
C ASP A 79 0.45 -1.48 -13.51
N GLN A 80 0.60 -2.50 -14.36
CA GLN A 80 1.43 -3.64 -14.01
C GLN A 80 2.87 -3.25 -13.77
N LEU A 81 3.41 -2.37 -14.59
CA LEU A 81 4.79 -1.96 -14.44
C LEU A 81 4.98 -1.19 -13.14
N ILE A 82 4.05 -0.31 -12.84
CA ILE A 82 4.11 0.46 -11.61
C ILE A 82 4.06 -0.46 -10.40
N GLY A 83 3.16 -1.43 -10.43
CA GLY A 83 3.05 -2.39 -9.35
C GLY A 83 4.33 -3.17 -9.13
N ARG A 84 4.99 -3.56 -10.21
CA ARG A 84 6.25 -4.27 -10.10
C ARG A 84 7.35 -3.40 -9.52
N VAL A 85 7.44 -2.17 -9.97
CA VAL A 85 8.47 -1.26 -9.49
C VAL A 85 8.28 -0.99 -8.00
N LEU A 86 7.05 -0.67 -7.60
CA LEU A 86 6.74 -0.39 -6.21
C LEU A 86 6.94 -1.63 -5.35
N GLY A 87 6.48 -2.77 -5.83
CA GLY A 87 6.62 -4.03 -5.09
C GLY A 87 8.07 -4.40 -4.89
N THR A 88 8.88 -4.27 -5.93
CA THR A 88 10.29 -4.58 -5.85
C THR A 88 10.99 -3.68 -4.84
N HIS A 89 10.66 -2.40 -4.89
CA HIS A 89 11.25 -1.44 -3.95
C HIS A 89 10.88 -1.78 -2.50
N LEU A 90 9.59 -1.99 -2.26
CA LEU A 90 9.11 -2.27 -0.91
C LEU A 90 9.60 -3.62 -0.39
N ALA A 91 9.57 -4.64 -1.23
CA ALA A 91 10.05 -5.95 -0.82
C ALA A 91 11.52 -5.91 -0.45
N ALA A 92 12.31 -5.16 -1.21
CA ALA A 92 13.74 -5.04 -0.93
C ALA A 92 14.00 -4.28 0.36
N LYS A 93 13.27 -3.19 0.57
CA LYS A 93 13.50 -2.35 1.73
C LYS A 93 13.01 -2.98 3.03
N TYR A 94 11.88 -3.67 2.98
CA TYR A 94 11.36 -4.32 4.16
C TYR A 94 11.89 -5.73 4.35
N GLY A 95 12.48 -6.30 3.32
CA GLY A 95 12.98 -7.67 3.38
C GLY A 95 11.88 -8.70 3.51
N LYS A 96 10.71 -8.39 2.97
CA LYS A 96 9.51 -9.21 3.12
C LYS A 96 8.72 -9.18 1.82
N MET A 97 7.76 -10.10 1.72
CA MET A 97 6.82 -10.07 0.62
C MET A 97 6.08 -8.73 0.63
N ALA A 98 5.89 -8.15 -0.53
CA ALA A 98 5.14 -6.90 -0.66
C ALA A 98 3.90 -7.13 -1.50
N LEU A 99 2.75 -6.72 -0.97
CA LEU A 99 1.49 -6.75 -1.69
C LEU A 99 1.14 -5.30 -2.00
N VAL A 100 1.07 -4.95 -3.27
CA VAL A 100 0.88 -3.57 -3.71
C VAL A 100 -0.40 -3.45 -4.52
N SER A 101 -1.25 -2.50 -4.14
CA SER A 101 -2.47 -2.21 -4.88
C SER A 101 -2.40 -0.77 -5.38
N THR A 102 -2.76 -0.55 -6.65
CA THR A 102 -2.81 0.79 -7.20
C THR A 102 -4.18 1.03 -7.83
N HIS A 103 -4.82 2.11 -7.41
CA HIS A 103 -6.11 2.51 -7.97
C HIS A 103 -6.01 3.98 -8.36
N ILE A 104 -5.51 4.22 -9.55
CA ILE A 104 -5.18 5.54 -10.03
C ILE A 104 -5.73 5.73 -11.43
N SER A 105 -6.27 6.90 -11.72
CA SER A 105 -6.85 7.13 -13.03
C SER A 105 -5.77 7.22 -14.10
N LYS A 106 -6.18 7.01 -15.34
CA LYS A 106 -5.25 7.08 -16.46
C LYS A 106 -4.85 8.52 -16.73
N GLY A 107 -3.77 8.67 -17.46
CA GLY A 107 -3.41 9.97 -17.96
C GLY A 107 -2.25 10.67 -17.28
N TYR A 108 -1.67 10.05 -16.27
CA TYR A 108 -0.57 10.68 -15.58
C TYR A 108 0.80 10.38 -16.19
N GLY A 109 0.93 9.31 -16.95
CA GLY A 109 2.19 8.98 -17.59
C GLY A 109 3.31 8.68 -16.59
N GLU A 110 4.54 9.03 -17.00
CA GLU A 110 5.71 8.71 -16.21
C GLU A 110 5.79 9.44 -14.88
N GLU A 111 5.19 10.63 -14.81
CA GLU A 111 5.22 11.39 -13.58
C GLU A 111 4.58 10.62 -12.44
N MET A 112 3.54 9.86 -12.74
CA MET A 112 2.83 9.11 -11.74
C MET A 112 3.74 8.07 -11.09
N GLY A 113 4.51 7.37 -11.90
CA GLY A 113 5.41 6.36 -11.36
C GLY A 113 6.42 6.95 -10.40
N LYS A 114 6.96 8.11 -10.76
CA LYS A 114 7.94 8.79 -9.91
C LYS A 114 7.32 9.24 -8.61
N THR A 115 6.11 9.76 -8.68
CA THR A 115 5.42 10.24 -7.49
C THR A 115 5.09 9.11 -6.54
N LEU A 116 4.60 8.00 -7.06
CA LEU A 116 4.28 6.85 -6.24
C LEU A 116 5.54 6.28 -5.58
N LEU A 117 6.63 6.26 -6.31
CA LEU A 117 7.89 5.77 -5.75
C LEU A 117 8.38 6.70 -4.64
N GLU A 118 8.17 8.01 -4.82
CA GLU A 118 8.55 8.97 -3.80
C GLU A 118 7.73 8.76 -2.53
N LEU A 119 6.44 8.51 -2.67
CA LEU A 119 5.59 8.21 -1.53
C LEU A 119 6.07 6.95 -0.82
N ALA A 120 6.40 5.93 -1.58
CA ALA A 120 6.89 4.69 -1.00
C ALA A 120 8.19 4.92 -0.24
N ARG A 121 9.06 5.76 -0.77
CA ARG A 121 10.32 6.07 -0.11
C ARG A 121 10.15 6.72 1.24
N ARG A 122 9.13 7.53 1.39
CA ARG A 122 8.89 8.18 2.67
C ARG A 122 8.71 7.18 3.79
N PHE A 123 8.02 6.10 3.50
CA PHE A 123 7.83 5.05 4.50
C PHE A 123 9.11 4.31 4.78
N THR A 124 9.89 4.03 3.76
CA THR A 124 11.12 3.26 3.94
C THR A 124 12.20 4.08 4.64
N GLU A 125 12.21 5.38 4.44
CA GLU A 125 13.17 6.24 5.11
C GLU A 125 12.88 6.31 6.60
N GLU A 126 11.61 6.34 6.95
CA GLU A 126 11.24 6.36 8.34
C GLU A 126 11.61 5.06 9.04
N LYS A 127 11.64 3.99 8.28
CA LYS A 127 11.96 2.71 8.85
C LYS A 127 13.42 2.59 9.25
N SER A 128 14.28 3.24 8.54
CA SER A 128 15.71 3.21 8.90
C SER A 128 16.02 4.11 10.08
#